data_1268cd0804baf3781a3f2acecd8cb396
#
_entry.id   1268cd0804baf3781a3f2acecd8cb396
#
_cell.length_a   1.000
_cell.length_b   1.000
_cell.length_c   1.000
_cell.angle_alpha   90.00
_cell.angle_beta   90.00
_cell.angle_gamma   90.00
#
_symmetry.space_group_name_H-M   'P 1'
#
loop_
_entity.id
_entity.type
_entity.pdbx_description
1 polymer ?
#
loop_
_entity_poly.entity_id
_entity_poly.type
_entity_poly.pdbx_seq_one_letter_code
_entity_poly.pdbx_strand_id
1 'polypeptide(L)'
;MRVGVMWKALRRAMYEIEGFYLRLSDDASLAQEVLLFFPHGVVALLVIIWPGAKLEPKQVRRIERFRDYAIPVYYTGSPKGIYSAVVGAAQSIDLGMNYYP
;
A
#
# COMPACT_ATOMS: atom_id res chain seq x y z
N MET A 1 18.47 2.46 -1.55
CA MET A 1 17.69 1.63 -0.60
C MET A 1 17.43 0.28 -1.23
N ARG A 2 17.53 -0.78 -0.46
CA ARG A 2 17.26 -2.12 -0.96
C ARG A 2 15.77 -2.42 -0.93
N VAL A 3 15.27 -2.99 -2.01
CA VAL A 3 13.86 -3.40 -2.13
C VAL A 3 13.46 -4.35 -1.01
N GLY A 4 14.36 -5.26 -0.61
CA GLY A 4 14.10 -6.22 0.47
C GLY A 4 13.78 -5.57 1.81
N VAL A 5 14.33 -4.40 2.10
CA VAL A 5 14.03 -3.66 3.33
C VAL A 5 12.58 -3.18 3.33
N MET A 6 12.08 -2.76 2.17
CA MET A 6 10.69 -2.32 2.01
C MET A 6 9.72 -3.47 2.25
N TRP A 7 9.98 -4.63 1.64
CA TRP A 7 9.14 -5.81 1.82
C TRP A 7 9.15 -6.34 3.25
N LYS A 8 10.30 -6.29 3.90
CA LYS A 8 10.42 -6.69 5.31
C LYS A 8 9.58 -5.77 6.21
N ALA A 9 9.64 -4.47 5.96
CA ALA A 9 8.84 -3.49 6.72
C ALA A 9 7.35 -3.73 6.52
N LEU A 10 6.91 -3.97 5.29
CA LEU A 10 5.50 -4.25 4.99
C LEU A 10 5.03 -5.52 5.67
N ARG A 11 5.80 -6.58 5.54
CA ARG A 11 5.46 -7.88 6.15
C ARG A 11 5.31 -7.75 7.66
N ARG A 12 6.22 -7.03 8.31
CA ARG A 12 6.18 -6.80 9.76
C ARG A 12 4.97 -5.99 10.17
N ALA A 13 4.70 -4.89 9.47
CA ALA A 13 3.55 -4.04 9.78
C ALA A 13 2.23 -4.80 9.63
N MET A 14 2.08 -5.58 8.56
CA MET A 14 0.86 -6.35 8.33
C MET A 14 0.72 -7.50 9.34
N TYR A 15 1.82 -8.11 9.73
CA TYR A 15 1.80 -9.14 10.76
C TYR A 15 1.26 -8.62 12.10
N GLU A 16 1.70 -7.43 12.50
CA GLU A 16 1.30 -6.84 13.78
C GLU A 16 -0.20 -6.55 13.86
N ILE A 17 -0.84 -6.29 12.74
CA ILE A 17 -2.28 -6.00 12.69
C ILE A 17 -3.11 -7.20 12.21
N GLU A 18 -2.49 -8.36 12.07
CA GLU A 18 -3.14 -9.60 11.60
C GLU A 18 -3.77 -9.45 10.22
N GLY A 19 -3.20 -8.60 9.38
CA GLY A 19 -3.61 -8.44 8.00
C GLY A 19 -2.78 -9.28 7.05
N PHE A 20 -3.12 -9.21 5.78
CA PHE A 20 -2.27 -9.78 4.73
C PHE A 20 -2.26 -8.86 3.51
N TYR A 21 -1.35 -9.13 2.59
CA TYR A 21 -1.21 -8.28 1.41
C TYR A 21 -0.99 -9.11 0.15
N LEU A 22 -1.35 -8.50 -0.98
CA LEU A 22 -1.18 -9.10 -2.30
C LEU A 22 -0.42 -8.13 -3.19
N ARG A 23 0.70 -8.58 -3.73
CA ARG A 23 1.50 -7.79 -4.68
C ARG A 23 0.87 -7.88 -6.07
N LEU A 24 0.73 -6.73 -6.73
CA LEU A 24 0.13 -6.66 -8.07
C LEU A 24 1.16 -6.64 -9.19
N SER A 25 2.44 -6.50 -8.89
CA SER A 25 3.51 -6.47 -9.88
C SER A 25 4.77 -7.15 -9.34
N ASP A 26 5.46 -7.88 -10.22
CA ASP A 26 6.74 -8.51 -9.88
C ASP A 26 7.94 -7.75 -10.43
N ASP A 27 7.73 -6.71 -11.21
CA ASP A 27 8.81 -5.95 -11.84
C ASP A 27 9.40 -4.95 -10.84
N ALA A 28 10.61 -5.23 -10.37
CA ALA A 28 11.28 -4.40 -9.36
C ALA A 28 11.72 -3.03 -9.90
N SER A 29 11.71 -2.80 -11.22
CA SER A 29 12.03 -1.49 -11.80
C SER A 29 10.87 -0.52 -11.73
N LEU A 30 9.67 -1.02 -11.44
CA LEU A 30 8.45 -0.23 -11.34
C LEU A 30 8.09 0.02 -9.89
N ALA A 31 7.30 1.07 -9.65
CA ALA A 31 6.63 1.25 -8.39
C ALA A 31 5.80 0.01 -8.09
N GLN A 32 5.74 -0.39 -6.82
CA GLN A 32 4.99 -1.57 -6.43
C GLN A 32 3.61 -1.19 -5.94
N GLU A 33 2.61 -1.87 -6.47
CA GLU A 33 1.23 -1.74 -6.03
C GLU A 33 0.89 -2.94 -5.17
N VAL A 34 0.41 -2.70 -3.96
CA VAL A 34 0.13 -3.75 -3.00
C VAL A 34 -1.26 -3.54 -2.44
N LEU A 35 -2.12 -4.55 -2.56
CA LEU A 35 -3.41 -4.53 -1.89
C LEU A 35 -3.22 -4.97 -0.45
N LEU A 36 -3.75 -4.18 0.46
CA LEU A 36 -3.71 -4.45 1.90
C LEU A 36 -5.08 -4.90 2.36
N PHE A 37 -5.12 -6.03 3.06
CA PHE A 37 -6.34 -6.61 3.60
C PHE A 37 -6.25 -6.60 5.12
N PHE A 38 -7.25 -6.01 5.76
CA PHE A 38 -7.29 -5.89 7.22
C PHE A 38 -8.41 -6.76 7.77
N PRO A 39 -8.30 -7.17 9.06
CA PRO A 39 -9.45 -7.75 9.74
C PRO A 39 -10.66 -6.82 9.58
N HIS A 40 -11.85 -7.36 9.42
CA HIS A 40 -13.10 -6.63 9.19
C HIS A 40 -13.31 -6.15 7.75
N GLY A 41 -12.53 -6.66 6.81
CA GLY A 41 -12.83 -6.52 5.39
C GLY A 41 -12.41 -5.21 4.74
N VAL A 42 -11.57 -4.42 5.36
CA VAL A 42 -11.10 -3.20 4.74
C VAL A 42 -9.94 -3.48 3.79
N VAL A 43 -10.01 -2.87 2.62
CA VAL A 43 -9.00 -2.98 1.58
C VAL A 43 -8.45 -1.59 1.32
N ALA A 44 -7.14 -1.51 1.19
CA ALA A 44 -6.44 -0.29 0.80
C ALA A 44 -5.38 -0.64 -0.24
N LEU A 45 -5.00 0.33 -1.06
CA LEU A 45 -3.90 0.18 -2.01
C LEU A 45 -2.70 0.95 -1.49
N LEU A 46 -1.57 0.28 -1.36
CA LEU A 46 -0.30 0.90 -1.03
C LEU A 46 0.57 0.94 -2.27
N VAL A 47 1.01 2.13 -2.66
CA VAL A 47 1.91 2.33 -3.78
C VAL A 47 3.29 2.66 -3.22
N ILE A 48 4.24 1.77 -3.41
CA ILE A 48 5.61 1.93 -2.92
C ILE A 48 6.48 2.40 -4.08
N ILE A 49 7.00 3.62 -3.97
CA ILE A 49 7.85 4.24 -4.98
C ILE A 49 9.21 4.55 -4.33
N TRP A 50 10.18 3.64 -4.49
CA TRP A 50 11.54 3.88 -3.98
C TRP A 50 12.38 4.64 -5.02
N PRO A 51 13.52 5.21 -4.63
CA PRO A 51 14.38 5.91 -5.57
C PRO A 51 14.75 5.05 -6.78
N GLY A 52 14.54 5.57 -7.97
CA GLY A 52 14.80 4.86 -9.23
C GLY A 52 13.64 4.04 -9.76
N ALA A 53 12.58 3.84 -8.99
CA ALA A 53 11.39 3.16 -9.47
C ALA A 53 10.57 4.06 -10.38
N LYS A 54 9.89 3.44 -11.37
CA LYS A 54 9.03 4.16 -12.30
C LYS A 54 7.57 3.88 -12.00
N LEU A 55 6.76 4.91 -12.13
CA LEU A 55 5.30 4.78 -12.12
C LEU A 55 4.82 4.94 -13.56
N GLU A 56 4.46 3.84 -14.19
CA GLU A 56 4.02 3.84 -15.59
C GLU A 56 2.59 4.35 -15.73
N PRO A 57 2.22 4.89 -16.92
CA PRO A 57 0.84 5.32 -17.18
C PRO A 57 -0.21 4.22 -16.91
N LYS A 58 0.13 2.98 -17.20
CA LYS A 58 -0.72 1.82 -16.92
C LYS A 58 -1.02 1.69 -15.44
N GLN A 59 0.00 1.92 -14.58
CA GLN A 59 -0.16 1.89 -13.14
C GLN A 59 -1.01 3.06 -12.65
N VAL A 60 -0.80 4.25 -13.21
CA VAL A 60 -1.60 5.43 -12.88
C VAL A 60 -3.08 5.18 -13.16
N ARG A 61 -3.40 4.60 -14.32
CA ARG A 61 -4.79 4.28 -14.68
C ARG A 61 -5.40 3.26 -13.72
N ARG A 62 -4.61 2.26 -13.30
CA ARG A 62 -5.07 1.26 -12.34
C ARG A 62 -5.34 1.88 -10.97
N ILE A 63 -4.46 2.77 -10.51
CA ILE A 63 -4.63 3.49 -9.25
C ILE A 63 -5.90 4.33 -9.28
N GLU A 64 -6.14 5.06 -10.38
CA GLU A 64 -7.35 5.86 -10.55
C GLU A 64 -8.60 4.99 -10.49
N ARG A 65 -8.54 3.80 -11.08
CA ARG A 65 -9.66 2.85 -11.05
C ARG A 65 -9.96 2.39 -9.63
N PHE A 66 -8.92 2.12 -8.81
CA PHE A 66 -9.12 1.79 -7.41
C PHE A 66 -9.80 2.92 -6.65
N ARG A 67 -9.40 4.17 -6.94
CA ARG A 67 -10.06 5.33 -6.33
C ARG A 67 -11.52 5.43 -6.73
N ASP A 68 -11.86 5.12 -7.97
CA ASP A 68 -13.24 5.12 -8.44
C ASP A 68 -14.11 4.12 -7.70
N TYR A 69 -13.50 3.05 -7.19
CA TYR A 69 -14.18 2.05 -6.36
C TYR A 69 -14.09 2.38 -4.86
N ALA A 70 -13.70 3.60 -4.53
CA ALA A 70 -13.62 4.07 -3.14
C ALA A 70 -12.59 3.31 -2.29
N ILE A 71 -11.55 2.77 -2.93
CA ILE A 71 -10.44 2.12 -2.22
C ILE A 71 -9.39 3.18 -1.87
N PRO A 72 -9.08 3.38 -0.58
CA PRO A 72 -8.06 4.35 -0.19
C PRO A 72 -6.70 4.00 -0.79
N VAL A 73 -5.97 5.03 -1.24
CA VAL A 73 -4.64 4.86 -1.83
C VAL A 73 -3.61 5.61 -1.00
N TYR A 74 -2.54 4.92 -0.63
CA TYR A 74 -1.44 5.48 0.12
C TYR A 74 -0.15 5.36 -0.70
N TYR A 75 0.69 6.39 -0.63
CA TYR A 75 1.97 6.41 -1.31
C TYR A 75 3.09 6.50 -0.30
N THR A 76 4.16 5.76 -0.53
CA THR A 76 5.36 5.84 0.30
C THR A 76 6.60 5.41 -0.45
N GLY A 77 7.76 5.89 -0.01
CA GLY A 77 9.06 5.51 -0.55
C GLY A 77 10.04 5.05 0.51
N SER A 78 9.58 4.78 1.73
CA SER A 78 10.47 4.42 2.84
C SER A 78 9.85 3.36 3.73
N PRO A 79 10.66 2.59 4.47
CA PRO A 79 10.15 1.62 5.44
C PRO A 79 9.28 2.27 6.52
N LYS A 80 9.68 3.44 7.00
CA LYS A 80 8.89 4.19 7.98
C LYS A 80 7.56 4.63 7.40
N GLY A 81 7.55 5.06 6.15
CA GLY A 81 6.32 5.45 5.45
C GLY A 81 5.37 4.27 5.25
N ILE A 82 5.91 3.06 5.01
CA ILE A 82 5.10 1.85 4.92
C ILE A 82 4.37 1.61 6.24
N TYR A 83 5.09 1.68 7.34
CA TYR A 83 4.50 1.47 8.66
C TYR A 83 3.40 2.50 8.93
N SER A 84 3.67 3.77 8.67
CA SER A 84 2.69 4.84 8.85
C SER A 84 1.44 4.65 7.99
N ALA A 85 1.62 4.21 6.74
CA ALA A 85 0.50 3.97 5.83
C ALA A 85 -0.37 2.80 6.31
N VAL A 86 0.25 1.71 6.75
CA VAL A 86 -0.47 0.54 7.26
C VAL A 86 -1.26 0.90 8.52
N VAL A 87 -0.63 1.60 9.45
CA VAL A 87 -1.29 2.04 10.68
C VAL A 87 -2.43 3.00 10.36
N GLY A 88 -2.20 3.97 9.47
CA GLY A 88 -3.23 4.92 9.05
C GLY A 88 -4.43 4.26 8.42
N ALA A 89 -4.19 3.28 7.54
CA ALA A 89 -5.26 2.51 6.92
C ALA A 89 -6.05 1.70 7.95
N ALA A 90 -5.35 1.05 8.89
CA ALA A 90 -6.00 0.29 9.96
C ALA A 90 -6.84 1.18 10.86
N GLN A 91 -6.33 2.36 11.22
CA GLN A 91 -7.05 3.31 12.08
C GLN A 91 -8.29 3.88 11.42
N SER A 92 -8.29 4.06 10.10
CA SER A 92 -9.47 4.59 9.39
C SER A 92 -10.67 3.65 9.52
N ILE A 93 -10.42 2.36 9.72
CA ILE A 93 -11.47 1.37 9.98
C ILE A 93 -12.05 1.57 11.37
N ASP A 94 -11.17 1.66 12.37
CA ASP A 94 -11.57 1.77 13.78
C ASP A 94 -12.38 3.01 14.02
N LEU A 95 -12.12 4.08 13.28
CA LEU A 95 -12.85 5.33 13.37
C LEU A 95 -14.11 5.37 12.52
N GLY A 96 -14.39 4.31 11.75
CA GLY A 96 -15.53 4.26 10.84
C GLY A 96 -15.45 5.27 9.71
N MET A 97 -14.26 5.72 9.38
CA MET A 97 -14.03 6.74 8.37
C MET A 97 -13.72 6.11 7.02
N ASN A 98 -14.41 6.59 5.98
CA ASN A 98 -13.99 6.35 4.62
C ASN A 98 -12.94 7.39 4.30
N TYR A 99 -11.69 6.99 4.30
CA TYR A 99 -10.59 7.88 4.06
C TYR A 99 -10.15 7.85 2.61
N TYR A 100 -10.11 9.03 1.98
CA TYR A 100 -9.59 9.21 0.63
C TYR A 100 -8.38 10.12 0.69
N PRO A 101 -7.21 9.66 0.28
CA PRO A 101 -6.05 10.51 0.18
C PRO A 101 -6.21 11.55 -0.92
#